data_70f375011cd5751549111a88982f4f0c
#
_entry.id   70f375011cd5751549111a88982f4f0c
#
_cell.length_a   1.000
_cell.length_b   1.000
_cell.length_c   1.000
_cell.angle_alpha   90.00
_cell.angle_beta   90.00
_cell.angle_gamma   90.00
#
_symmetry.space_group_name_H-M   'P 1'
#
loop_
_entity.id
_entity.type
_entity.pdbx_description
1 polymer ?
#
loop_
_entity_poly.entity_id
_entity_poly.type
_entity_poly.pdbx_seq_one_letter_code
_entity_poly.pdbx_strand_id
1 'polypeptide(L)'
;MSKENSGEERALSKNCMDIGFFTRHIDKALEFWREELGLPFEEPVKFNGGLTQYRHALGDSVIKINTSDRDIGSSPCGYQELYIADDNTEAPVSTTDPDGNIVTRVPTGHLGIQGLGIKVASPNLETQRHFYTNVMGFKDLGSHKFAAGNTILLVEQNNK
;
A
#
# COMPACT_ATOMS: atom_id res chain seq x y z
N MET A 1 -21.72 -29.76 -22.89
CA MET A 1 -20.40 -29.18 -23.23
C MET A 1 -20.16 -28.01 -22.33
N SER A 2 -19.47 -28.26 -21.23
CA SER A 2 -19.09 -27.20 -20.28
C SER A 2 -17.95 -26.40 -20.91
N LYS A 3 -18.16 -25.10 -21.15
CA LYS A 3 -17.09 -24.19 -21.49
C LYS A 3 -16.24 -24.01 -20.23
N GLU A 4 -15.09 -24.66 -20.21
CA GLU A 4 -14.00 -24.29 -19.30
C GLU A 4 -13.66 -22.83 -19.59
N ASN A 5 -13.98 -21.98 -18.63
CA ASN A 5 -13.57 -20.61 -18.62
C ASN A 5 -12.07 -20.63 -18.27
N SER A 6 -11.23 -20.71 -19.29
CA SER A 6 -9.80 -20.44 -19.15
C SER A 6 -9.68 -18.99 -18.67
N GLY A 7 -9.51 -18.82 -17.36
CA GLY A 7 -9.28 -17.51 -16.77
C GLY A 7 -8.04 -16.92 -17.42
N GLU A 8 -8.21 -16.02 -18.36
CA GLU A 8 -7.11 -15.16 -18.82
C GLU A 8 -6.57 -14.45 -17.57
N GLU A 9 -5.34 -14.78 -17.23
CA GLU A 9 -4.60 -14.10 -16.17
C GLU A 9 -4.52 -12.62 -16.58
N ARG A 10 -5.29 -11.76 -15.88
CA ARG A 10 -5.31 -10.33 -16.19
C ARG A 10 -3.95 -9.76 -15.85
N ALA A 11 -3.20 -9.38 -16.86
CA ALA A 11 -1.91 -8.74 -16.69
C ALA A 11 -2.09 -7.36 -16.04
N LEU A 12 -1.41 -7.14 -14.92
CA LEU A 12 -1.29 -5.82 -14.33
C LEU A 12 -0.48 -4.92 -15.27
N SER A 13 -0.86 -3.65 -15.41
CA SER A 13 -0.09 -2.66 -16.17
C SER A 13 1.27 -2.36 -15.52
N LYS A 14 1.40 -2.64 -14.24
CA LYS A 14 2.60 -2.54 -13.42
C LYS A 14 2.67 -3.73 -12.47
N ASN A 15 3.85 -4.33 -12.30
CA ASN A 15 4.03 -5.53 -11.46
C ASN A 15 4.13 -5.22 -9.96
N CYS A 16 3.41 -4.22 -9.50
CA CYS A 16 3.32 -3.83 -8.09
C CYS A 16 2.16 -2.86 -7.88
N MET A 17 1.85 -2.57 -6.63
CA MET A 17 0.94 -1.49 -6.26
C MET A 17 1.74 -0.24 -5.87
N ASP A 18 1.16 0.91 -6.12
CA ASP A 18 1.52 2.17 -5.48
C ASP A 18 0.51 2.46 -4.37
N ILE A 19 0.87 3.28 -3.41
CA ILE A 19 -0.04 3.76 -2.37
C ILE A 19 0.06 5.27 -2.23
N GLY A 20 -1.08 5.93 -1.98
CA GLY A 20 -1.15 7.35 -1.76
C GLY A 20 -1.78 7.69 -0.42
N PHE A 21 -1.14 8.60 0.30
CA PHE A 21 -1.64 9.21 1.51
C PHE A 21 -1.87 10.70 1.30
N PHE A 22 -2.85 11.25 1.99
CA PHE A 22 -3.02 12.69 2.10
C PHE A 22 -2.46 13.19 3.43
N THR A 23 -1.80 14.35 3.41
CA THR A 23 -1.29 14.99 4.62
C THR A 23 -1.71 16.45 4.71
N ARG A 24 -1.91 16.91 5.93
CA ARG A 24 -2.03 18.33 6.27
C ARG A 24 -0.73 18.91 6.87
N HIS A 25 0.30 18.06 7.00
CA HIS A 25 1.57 18.36 7.67
C HIS A 25 2.75 18.05 6.76
N ILE A 26 2.78 18.69 5.56
CA ILE A 26 3.70 18.29 4.49
C ILE A 26 5.17 18.29 4.93
N ASP A 27 5.64 19.32 5.65
CA ASP A 27 7.05 19.39 6.06
C ASP A 27 7.44 18.22 6.95
N LYS A 28 6.60 17.88 7.94
CA LYS A 28 6.81 16.72 8.82
C LYS A 28 6.66 15.40 8.09
N ALA A 29 5.73 15.31 7.13
CA ALA A 29 5.57 14.12 6.32
C ALA A 29 6.82 13.88 5.45
N LEU A 30 7.38 14.92 4.84
CA LEU A 30 8.62 14.79 4.05
C LEU A 30 9.82 14.43 4.92
N GLU A 31 9.95 15.00 6.12
CA GLU A 31 10.96 14.59 7.10
C GLU A 31 10.84 13.10 7.42
N PHE A 32 9.64 12.62 7.73
CA PHE A 32 9.39 11.20 8.02
C PHE A 32 9.76 10.28 6.85
N TRP A 33 9.22 10.54 5.66
CA TRP A 33 9.42 9.65 4.51
C TRP A 33 10.82 9.71 3.91
N ARG A 34 11.48 10.87 3.95
CA ARG A 34 12.80 11.09 3.35
C ARG A 34 13.94 10.87 4.31
N GLU A 35 13.84 11.42 5.53
CA GLU A 35 14.94 11.40 6.51
C GLU A 35 14.85 10.19 7.43
N GLU A 36 13.68 9.93 8.04
CA GLU A 36 13.54 8.81 8.98
C GLU A 36 13.48 7.46 8.27
N LEU A 37 12.70 7.35 7.18
CA LEU A 37 12.60 6.12 6.39
C LEU A 37 13.66 6.02 5.29
N GLY A 38 14.30 7.13 4.92
CA GLY A 38 15.37 7.17 3.94
C GLY A 38 14.94 6.82 2.52
N LEU A 39 13.67 7.04 2.13
CA LEU A 39 13.19 6.70 0.81
C LEU A 39 13.69 7.71 -0.25
N PRO A 40 14.22 7.24 -1.39
CA PRO A 40 14.53 8.11 -2.52
C PRO A 40 13.29 8.86 -3.00
N PHE A 41 13.45 10.10 -3.44
CA PHE A 41 12.33 10.94 -3.85
C PHE A 41 12.61 11.67 -5.17
N GLU A 42 11.53 12.04 -5.84
CA GLU A 42 11.53 12.80 -7.08
C GLU A 42 11.00 14.22 -6.84
N GLU A 43 11.15 15.09 -7.85
CA GLU A 43 10.53 16.42 -7.84
C GLU A 43 9.00 16.29 -7.71
N PRO A 44 8.37 17.20 -6.92
CA PRO A 44 6.91 17.17 -6.75
C PRO A 44 6.16 17.38 -8.06
N VAL A 45 5.07 16.66 -8.23
CA VAL A 45 4.16 16.80 -9.38
C VAL A 45 2.93 17.59 -8.95
N LYS A 46 2.67 18.70 -9.65
CA LYS A 46 1.48 19.52 -9.44
C LYS A 46 0.39 19.13 -10.43
N PHE A 47 -0.80 18.89 -9.91
CA PHE A 47 -1.99 18.58 -10.70
C PHE A 47 -2.96 19.75 -10.69
N ASN A 48 -3.84 19.78 -11.67
CA ASN A 48 -4.94 20.73 -11.71
C ASN A 48 -5.84 20.56 -10.47
N GLY A 49 -6.38 21.66 -9.96
CA GLY A 49 -7.28 21.62 -8.80
C GLY A 49 -6.59 21.67 -7.44
N GLY A 50 -5.32 22.10 -7.39
CA GLY A 50 -4.62 22.36 -6.13
C GLY A 50 -4.04 21.11 -5.45
N LEU A 51 -3.88 20.03 -6.19
CA LEU A 51 -3.23 18.80 -5.71
C LEU A 51 -1.73 18.84 -6.02
N THR A 52 -0.90 18.61 -5.01
CA THR A 52 0.54 18.37 -5.18
C THR A 52 0.89 16.98 -4.65
N GLN A 53 1.64 16.23 -5.43
CA GLN A 53 2.05 14.87 -5.09
C GLN A 53 3.57 14.80 -4.95
N TYR A 54 4.02 14.30 -3.81
CA TYR A 54 5.42 14.04 -3.49
C TYR A 54 5.65 12.52 -3.57
N ARG A 55 6.55 12.10 -4.44
CA ARG A 55 6.76 10.70 -4.81
C ARG A 55 8.02 10.15 -4.19
N HIS A 56 7.90 8.99 -3.54
CA HIS A 56 9.01 8.30 -2.88
C HIS A 56 9.11 6.89 -3.43
N ALA A 57 10.29 6.50 -3.90
CA ALA A 57 10.51 5.19 -4.48
C ALA A 57 10.69 4.12 -3.38
N LEU A 58 10.05 2.97 -3.58
CA LEU A 58 10.25 1.77 -2.79
C LEU A 58 10.29 0.56 -3.74
N GLY A 59 11.50 0.20 -4.22
CA GLY A 59 11.64 -0.74 -5.32
C GLY A 59 10.87 -0.27 -6.56
N ASP A 60 9.98 -1.10 -7.07
CA ASP A 60 9.12 -0.77 -8.21
C ASP A 60 7.84 0.00 -7.80
N SER A 61 7.55 0.07 -6.52
CA SER A 61 6.40 0.79 -5.96
C SER A 61 6.72 2.27 -5.70
N VAL A 62 5.68 3.09 -5.69
CA VAL A 62 5.77 4.51 -5.34
C VAL A 62 4.83 4.81 -4.18
N ILE A 63 5.40 5.40 -3.12
CA ILE A 63 4.65 5.99 -2.03
C ILE A 63 4.38 7.46 -2.38
N LYS A 64 3.11 7.83 -2.47
CA LYS A 64 2.67 9.14 -2.92
C LYS A 64 2.09 9.92 -1.74
N ILE A 65 2.78 10.95 -1.30
CA ILE A 65 2.29 11.86 -0.27
C ILE A 65 1.65 13.05 -0.97
N ASN A 66 0.38 13.26 -0.71
CA ASN A 66 -0.42 14.24 -1.42
C ASN A 66 -0.85 15.36 -0.49
N THR A 67 -0.81 16.60 -1.00
CA THR A 67 -1.44 17.76 -0.37
C THR A 67 -2.54 18.28 -1.26
N SER A 68 -3.56 18.91 -0.67
CA SER A 68 -4.65 19.51 -1.41
C SER A 68 -4.99 20.87 -0.81
N ASP A 69 -5.26 21.86 -1.66
CA ASP A 69 -5.80 23.16 -1.26
C ASP A 69 -7.26 23.06 -0.82
N ARG A 70 -7.91 21.93 -1.08
CA ARG A 70 -9.30 21.67 -0.69
C ARG A 70 -9.33 20.87 0.62
N ASP A 71 -10.42 21.04 1.37
CA ASP A 71 -10.68 20.15 2.50
C ASP A 71 -10.96 18.74 1.99
N ILE A 72 -10.09 17.81 2.38
CA ILE A 72 -10.21 16.40 2.01
C ILE A 72 -11.07 15.59 2.98
N GLY A 73 -11.58 16.24 4.03
CA GLY A 73 -12.37 15.58 5.08
C GLY A 73 -11.55 14.54 5.86
N SER A 74 -12.25 13.74 6.63
CA SER A 74 -11.69 12.56 7.32
C SER A 74 -12.72 11.43 7.22
N SER A 75 -12.59 10.58 6.22
CA SER A 75 -13.43 9.39 6.12
C SER A 75 -12.66 8.17 6.60
N PRO A 76 -13.27 7.30 7.42
CA PRO A 76 -12.66 6.01 7.76
C PRO A 76 -12.34 5.24 6.48
N CYS A 77 -11.15 4.68 6.40
CA CYS A 77 -10.76 3.79 5.32
C CYS A 77 -10.34 2.43 5.88
N GLY A 78 -10.26 1.42 5.03
CA GLY A 78 -9.83 0.08 5.43
C GLY A 78 -8.34 -0.05 5.72
N TYR A 79 -7.54 0.99 5.47
CA TYR A 79 -6.09 0.96 5.72
C TYR A 79 -5.79 0.72 7.19
N GLN A 80 -4.84 -0.16 7.46
CA GLN A 80 -4.38 -0.48 8.81
C GLN A 80 -2.89 -0.22 8.99
N GLU A 81 -2.06 -0.67 8.05
CA GLU A 81 -0.62 -0.66 8.22
C GLU A 81 0.09 -0.81 6.88
N LEU A 82 1.22 -0.12 6.72
CA LEU A 82 2.14 -0.29 5.61
C LEU A 82 3.38 -1.04 6.09
N TYR A 83 3.78 -2.05 5.32
CA TYR A 83 5.04 -2.75 5.54
C TYR A 83 6.06 -2.36 4.49
N ILE A 84 7.27 -2.08 4.92
CA ILE A 84 8.41 -1.76 4.08
C ILE A 84 9.50 -2.79 4.36
N ALA A 85 9.87 -3.59 3.35
CA ALA A 85 10.99 -4.51 3.47
C ALA A 85 12.31 -3.72 3.53
N ASP A 86 13.14 -4.07 4.49
CA ASP A 86 14.44 -3.44 4.72
C ASP A 86 15.46 -4.52 5.13
N ASP A 87 16.50 -4.68 4.33
CA ASP A 87 17.56 -5.68 4.54
C ASP A 87 18.37 -5.42 5.82
N ASN A 88 18.33 -4.20 6.35
CA ASN A 88 19.05 -3.84 7.57
C ASN A 88 18.19 -4.02 8.84
N THR A 89 16.95 -4.44 8.70
CA THR A 89 16.02 -4.66 9.81
C THR A 89 16.00 -6.15 10.17
N GLU A 90 16.34 -6.49 11.42
CA GLU A 90 16.35 -7.89 11.90
C GLU A 90 14.97 -8.35 12.41
N ALA A 91 14.14 -7.44 12.86
CA ALA A 91 12.79 -7.70 13.37
C ALA A 91 11.85 -6.54 13.02
N PRO A 92 10.52 -6.76 12.96
CA PRO A 92 9.56 -5.69 12.67
C PRO A 92 9.69 -4.50 13.63
N VAL A 93 9.78 -3.28 13.07
CA VAL A 93 9.85 -2.02 13.81
C VAL A 93 8.77 -1.08 13.29
N SER A 94 7.76 -0.83 14.10
CA SER A 94 6.63 0.03 13.77
C SER A 94 6.91 1.48 14.17
N THR A 95 6.56 2.39 13.29
CA THR A 95 6.55 3.83 13.50
C THR A 95 5.21 4.40 13.04
N THR A 96 4.96 5.67 13.34
CA THR A 96 3.73 6.35 12.93
C THR A 96 4.10 7.64 12.22
N ASP A 97 3.54 7.85 11.05
CA ASP A 97 3.72 9.10 10.34
C ASP A 97 2.99 10.28 11.02
N PRO A 98 3.20 11.53 10.62
CA PRO A 98 2.57 12.68 11.26
C PRO A 98 1.04 12.71 11.20
N ASP A 99 0.43 11.94 10.30
CA ASP A 99 -1.02 11.84 10.13
C ASP A 99 -1.61 10.60 10.85
N GLY A 100 -0.79 9.85 11.58
CA GLY A 100 -1.21 8.69 12.36
C GLY A 100 -1.21 7.37 11.60
N ASN A 101 -0.66 7.31 10.38
CA ASN A 101 -0.55 6.07 9.63
C ASN A 101 0.58 5.20 10.20
N ILE A 102 0.28 3.94 10.47
CA ILE A 102 1.27 2.98 10.95
C ILE A 102 2.12 2.50 9.77
N VAL A 103 3.42 2.61 9.90
CA VAL A 103 4.42 2.12 8.95
C VAL A 103 5.40 1.22 9.69
N THR A 104 5.57 -0.01 9.22
CA THR A 104 6.41 -1.01 9.86
C THR A 104 7.52 -1.44 8.90
N ARG A 105 8.78 -1.22 9.28
CA ARG A 105 9.91 -1.84 8.61
C ARG A 105 10.00 -3.30 9.02
N VAL A 106 10.21 -4.17 8.05
CA VAL A 106 10.30 -5.63 8.26
C VAL A 106 11.51 -6.19 7.55
N PRO A 107 12.10 -7.29 8.05
CA PRO A 107 13.11 -8.02 7.30
C PRO A 107 12.56 -8.43 5.93
N THR A 108 13.38 -8.33 4.89
CA THR A 108 12.99 -8.79 3.55
C THR A 108 12.58 -10.27 3.60
N GLY A 109 11.40 -10.57 3.04
CA GLY A 109 10.77 -11.90 3.08
C GLY A 109 9.81 -12.12 4.25
N HIS A 110 9.76 -11.23 5.23
CA HIS A 110 8.77 -11.28 6.30
C HIS A 110 7.35 -11.26 5.73
N LEU A 111 6.51 -12.22 6.10
CA LEU A 111 5.16 -12.44 5.51
C LEU A 111 5.14 -12.56 3.97
N GLY A 112 6.26 -12.84 3.34
CA GLY A 112 6.43 -12.87 1.88
C GLY A 112 6.71 -11.51 1.25
N ILE A 113 6.85 -10.45 2.05
CA ILE A 113 7.06 -9.08 1.58
C ILE A 113 8.51 -8.91 1.13
N GLN A 114 8.71 -8.53 -0.14
CA GLN A 114 10.02 -8.25 -0.73
C GLN A 114 10.26 -6.74 -0.93
N GLY A 115 9.24 -5.94 -0.86
CA GLY A 115 9.27 -4.48 -0.99
C GLY A 115 8.14 -3.86 -0.20
N LEU A 116 6.97 -3.77 -0.82
CA LEU A 116 5.77 -3.19 -0.22
C LEU A 116 4.79 -4.26 0.23
N GLY A 117 4.28 -4.12 1.46
CA GLY A 117 3.12 -4.83 1.97
C GLY A 117 2.07 -3.84 2.47
N ILE A 118 0.81 -4.14 2.28
CA ILE A 118 -0.31 -3.30 2.70
C ILE A 118 -1.29 -4.16 3.50
N LYS A 119 -1.63 -3.73 4.71
CA LYS A 119 -2.68 -4.35 5.51
C LYS A 119 -3.93 -3.49 5.48
N VAL A 120 -5.05 -4.14 5.17
CA VAL A 120 -6.38 -3.52 5.17
C VAL A 120 -7.35 -4.34 6.01
N ALA A 121 -8.34 -3.67 6.59
CA ALA A 121 -9.45 -4.33 7.28
C ALA A 121 -10.68 -4.41 6.38
N SER A 122 -11.41 -5.50 6.48
CA SER A 122 -12.67 -5.71 5.78
C SER A 122 -13.72 -6.33 6.70
N PRO A 123 -14.97 -5.90 6.64
CA PRO A 123 -16.05 -6.54 7.39
C PRO A 123 -16.43 -7.91 6.82
N ASN A 124 -16.05 -8.22 5.59
CA ASN A 124 -16.38 -9.48 4.93
C ASN A 124 -15.18 -10.03 4.13
N LEU A 125 -14.48 -10.98 4.73
CA LEU A 125 -13.27 -11.57 4.14
C LEU A 125 -13.57 -12.36 2.85
N GLU A 126 -14.69 -13.07 2.75
CA GLU A 126 -15.04 -13.85 1.56
C GLU A 126 -15.35 -12.92 0.36
N THR A 127 -16.12 -11.87 0.57
CA THR A 127 -16.39 -10.88 -0.47
C THR A 127 -15.08 -10.22 -0.93
N GLN A 128 -14.20 -9.91 0.01
CA GLN A 128 -12.92 -9.28 -0.28
C GLN A 128 -12.00 -10.23 -1.04
N ARG A 129 -11.95 -11.51 -0.65
CA ARG A 129 -11.20 -12.55 -1.36
C ARG A 129 -11.70 -12.71 -2.80
N HIS A 130 -13.01 -12.81 -2.98
CA HIS A 130 -13.61 -12.89 -4.32
C HIS A 130 -13.23 -11.68 -5.18
N PHE A 131 -13.30 -10.49 -4.62
CA PHE A 131 -12.92 -9.26 -5.33
C PHE A 131 -11.46 -9.28 -5.76
N TYR A 132 -10.52 -9.56 -4.84
CA TYR A 132 -9.10 -9.55 -5.19
C TYR A 132 -8.71 -10.65 -6.16
N THR A 133 -9.27 -11.85 -6.03
CA THR A 133 -8.92 -12.98 -6.91
C THR A 133 -9.66 -12.94 -8.24
N ASN A 134 -10.97 -12.81 -8.22
CA ASN A 134 -11.80 -13.01 -9.42
C ASN A 134 -11.99 -11.71 -10.21
N VAL A 135 -12.02 -10.55 -9.53
CA VAL A 135 -12.19 -9.26 -10.20
C VAL A 135 -10.86 -8.62 -10.53
N MET A 136 -9.95 -8.54 -9.54
CA MET A 136 -8.63 -7.90 -9.71
C MET A 136 -7.59 -8.84 -10.32
N GLY A 137 -7.79 -10.16 -10.23
CA GLY A 137 -6.83 -11.14 -10.74
C GLY A 137 -5.56 -11.28 -9.90
N PHE A 138 -5.63 -10.93 -8.61
CA PHE A 138 -4.50 -11.13 -7.71
C PHE A 138 -4.36 -12.61 -7.35
N LYS A 139 -3.12 -13.03 -7.11
CA LYS A 139 -2.85 -14.39 -6.68
C LYS A 139 -3.22 -14.57 -5.20
N ASP A 140 -4.06 -15.55 -4.91
CA ASP A 140 -4.37 -15.95 -3.54
C ASP A 140 -3.21 -16.76 -2.95
N LEU A 141 -2.63 -16.27 -1.86
CA LEU A 141 -1.52 -16.92 -1.15
C LEU A 141 -1.99 -17.69 0.10
N GLY A 142 -3.31 -17.73 0.34
CA GLY A 142 -3.89 -18.28 1.56
C GLY A 142 -3.85 -17.32 2.74
N SER A 143 -4.57 -17.65 3.82
CA SER A 143 -4.63 -16.86 5.05
C SER A 143 -4.97 -15.37 4.84
N HIS A 144 -5.87 -15.09 3.91
CA HIS A 144 -6.29 -13.74 3.50
C HIS A 144 -5.13 -12.84 3.03
N LYS A 145 -4.16 -13.45 2.39
CA LYS A 145 -2.98 -12.82 1.83
C LYS A 145 -3.01 -12.94 0.30
N PHE A 146 -2.75 -11.84 -0.41
CA PHE A 146 -2.83 -11.77 -1.86
C PHE A 146 -1.58 -11.11 -2.44
N ALA A 147 -1.14 -11.58 -3.60
CA ALA A 147 -0.07 -10.93 -4.35
C ALA A 147 -0.63 -10.13 -5.52
N ALA A 148 -0.40 -8.84 -5.50
CA ALA A 148 -0.58 -7.94 -6.64
C ALA A 148 0.80 -7.66 -7.26
N GLY A 149 1.26 -8.57 -8.13
CA GLY A 149 2.65 -8.60 -8.54
C GLY A 149 3.59 -8.78 -7.34
N ASN A 150 4.51 -7.85 -7.17
CA ASN A 150 5.49 -7.86 -6.06
C ASN A 150 4.94 -7.29 -4.74
N THR A 151 3.75 -6.72 -4.73
CA THR A 151 3.13 -6.19 -3.53
C THR A 151 2.30 -7.26 -2.82
N ILE A 152 2.48 -7.38 -1.52
CA ILE A 152 1.66 -8.26 -0.68
C ILE A 152 0.53 -7.46 -0.03
N LEU A 153 -0.69 -7.92 -0.22
CA LEU A 153 -1.88 -7.38 0.42
C LEU A 153 -2.35 -8.35 1.50
N LEU A 154 -2.46 -7.88 2.74
CA LEU A 154 -2.98 -8.64 3.86
C LEU A 154 -4.36 -8.09 4.24
N VAL A 155 -5.33 -8.97 4.43
CA VAL A 155 -6.70 -8.57 4.77
C VAL A 155 -7.08 -9.14 6.13
N GLU A 156 -7.47 -8.27 7.06
CA GLU A 156 -7.95 -8.65 8.38
C GLU A 156 -9.47 -8.49 8.48
N GLN A 157 -10.09 -9.34 9.32
CA GLN A 157 -11.49 -9.17 9.67
C GLN A 157 -11.67 -7.92 10.53
N ASN A 158 -12.52 -7.01 10.10
CA ASN A 158 -12.98 -5.91 10.93
C ASN A 158 -14.35 -6.27 11.52
N ASN A 159 -14.42 -6.40 12.82
CA ASN A 159 -15.65 -6.74 13.57
C ASN A 159 -16.42 -5.49 14.07
N LYS A 160 -16.12 -4.31 13.52
CA LYS A 160 -16.81 -3.05 13.89
C LYS A 160 -17.89 -2.69 12.90
#